data_39c5ffcca52940835fcf78a8569ce2bf
#
_entry.id   39c5ffcca52940835fcf78a8569ce2bf
#
_cell.length_a   1.000
_cell.length_b   1.000
_cell.length_c   1.000
_cell.angle_alpha   90.00
_cell.angle_beta   90.00
_cell.angle_gamma   90.00
#
_symmetry.space_group_name_H-M   'P 1'
#
loop_
_entity.id
_entity.type
_entity.pdbx_description
1 polymer ?
#
loop_
_entity_poly.entity_id
_entity_poly.type
_entity_poly.pdbx_seq_one_letter_code
_entity_poly.pdbx_strand_id
1 'polypeptide(L)'
;MDTRNWSLIMKSDLYEKLARLDNCIIQHNQYRNAVSGIIDCWQRTIASPNKATSCMLIAEGGLGKTTICKKVLQSFTSSLVEYSDHSIRKNPAFYIQIPSGSTIDSLTILMLYKLNDINPSSGTRSDRAFRLKTKLSESCTELIIFDEFHHIYSTQSSKMKFSKSNENIANWIKTLSDENKICICLVSLPEYVEIFERDSQQSRRFKNKYILHPLSIKINSKKVHIKPFLAEVDRFIDKKLGLNSLKLSEDAMVLKIYIATAGYHDYVMSLVKEAIKFALEEGNNTLKIQHFSLAWETDITAYVRLSERNPFEMQIKELNNFMN
;
A
#
# COMPACT_ATOMS: atom_id res chain seq x y z
N MET A 1 32.55 34.58 3.68
CA MET A 1 31.79 33.35 3.97
C MET A 1 31.00 33.01 2.72
N ASP A 2 31.22 31.85 2.16
CA ASP A 2 30.83 31.48 0.77
C ASP A 2 29.32 31.24 0.70
N THR A 3 28.61 32.08 -0.05
CA THR A 3 27.15 32.00 -0.25
C THR A 3 26.71 30.67 -0.90
N ARG A 4 27.61 29.95 -1.59
CA ARG A 4 27.36 28.62 -2.16
C ARG A 4 27.20 27.53 -1.10
N ASN A 5 27.89 27.63 0.03
CA ASN A 5 27.78 26.64 1.13
C ASN A 5 26.45 26.76 1.88
N TRP A 6 25.91 27.97 2.05
CA TRP A 6 24.61 28.18 2.69
C TRP A 6 23.44 27.66 1.85
N SER A 7 23.48 27.82 0.52
CA SER A 7 22.43 27.30 -0.35
C SER A 7 22.37 25.76 -0.40
N LEU A 8 23.51 25.09 -0.27
CA LEU A 8 23.60 23.63 -0.18
C LEU A 8 23.12 23.10 1.16
N ILE A 9 23.44 23.78 2.27
CA ILE A 9 23.00 23.39 3.62
C ILE A 9 21.48 23.60 3.78
N MET A 10 20.93 24.72 3.30
CA MET A 10 19.48 24.96 3.32
C MET A 10 18.71 23.94 2.48
N LYS A 11 19.22 23.54 1.31
CA LYS A 11 18.64 22.48 0.50
C LYS A 11 18.69 21.12 1.21
N SER A 12 19.75 20.82 1.96
CA SER A 12 19.88 19.59 2.74
C SER A 12 18.80 19.49 3.83
N ASP A 13 18.58 20.54 4.62
CA ASP A 13 17.55 20.57 5.67
C ASP A 13 16.12 20.46 5.09
N LEU A 14 15.86 21.14 3.96
CA LEU A 14 14.59 21.04 3.26
C LEU A 14 14.28 19.60 2.87
N TYR A 15 15.19 18.94 2.17
CA TYR A 15 14.97 17.57 1.72
C TYR A 15 14.92 16.55 2.87
N GLU A 16 15.65 16.81 3.96
CA GLU A 16 15.57 15.99 5.17
C GLU A 16 14.18 16.09 5.81
N LYS A 17 13.61 17.29 5.93
CA LYS A 17 12.25 17.49 6.43
C LYS A 17 11.19 16.82 5.53
N LEU A 18 11.34 16.94 4.20
CA LEU A 18 10.45 16.26 3.26
C LEU A 18 10.56 14.74 3.35
N ALA A 19 11.77 14.19 3.50
CA ALA A 19 11.98 12.75 3.69
C ALA A 19 11.38 12.24 5.01
N ARG A 20 11.41 13.06 6.08
CA ARG A 20 10.70 12.73 7.32
C ARG A 20 9.19 12.63 7.10
N LEU A 21 8.62 13.50 6.26
CA LEU A 21 7.20 13.46 5.92
C LEU A 21 6.83 12.21 5.10
N ASP A 22 7.72 11.71 4.23
CA ASP A 22 7.52 10.44 3.52
C ASP A 22 7.39 9.23 4.47
N ASN A 23 7.97 9.34 5.66
CA ASN A 23 7.85 8.33 6.72
C ASN A 23 6.67 8.57 7.67
N CYS A 24 5.83 9.59 7.41
CA CYS A 24 4.64 9.88 8.19
C CYS A 24 3.54 8.88 7.86
N ILE A 25 3.39 7.85 8.68
CA ILE A 25 2.35 6.83 8.52
C ILE A 25 1.24 7.10 9.54
N ILE A 26 0.07 7.52 9.05
CA ILE A 26 -1.10 7.73 9.89
C ILE A 26 -1.85 6.41 10.07
N GLN A 27 -1.79 5.87 11.28
CA GLN A 27 -2.42 4.58 11.63
C GLN A 27 -3.92 4.74 11.93
N HIS A 28 -4.71 5.05 10.91
CA HIS A 28 -6.16 5.10 11.01
C HIS A 28 -6.82 3.71 11.17
N ASN A 29 -8.11 3.65 11.49
CA ASN A 29 -8.79 2.38 11.79
C ASN A 29 -8.70 1.35 10.65
N GLN A 30 -8.90 1.74 9.40
CA GLN A 30 -8.79 0.80 8.26
C GLN A 30 -7.37 0.24 8.14
N TYR A 31 -6.34 1.09 8.34
CA TYR A 31 -4.94 0.66 8.35
C TYR A 31 -4.70 -0.37 9.47
N ARG A 32 -5.09 -0.05 10.71
CA ARG A 32 -4.92 -0.97 11.86
C ARG A 32 -5.66 -2.27 11.66
N ASN A 33 -6.91 -2.22 11.19
CA ASN A 33 -7.72 -3.41 10.92
C ASN A 33 -7.10 -4.29 9.83
N ALA A 34 -6.54 -3.71 8.77
CA ALA A 34 -5.89 -4.48 7.72
C ALA A 34 -4.59 -5.14 8.23
N VAL A 35 -3.73 -4.39 8.94
CA VAL A 35 -2.48 -4.94 9.50
C VAL A 35 -2.79 -6.06 10.49
N SER A 36 -3.64 -5.80 11.49
CA SER A 36 -3.99 -6.80 12.51
C SER A 36 -4.70 -8.00 11.91
N GLY A 37 -5.57 -7.78 10.92
CA GLY A 37 -6.31 -8.85 10.28
C GLY A 37 -5.45 -9.77 9.41
N ILE A 38 -4.45 -9.25 8.70
CA ILE A 38 -3.48 -10.08 7.96
C ILE A 38 -2.66 -10.92 8.93
N ILE A 39 -2.21 -10.33 10.05
CA ILE A 39 -1.47 -11.04 11.10
C ILE A 39 -2.36 -12.12 11.75
N ASP A 40 -3.63 -11.83 12.02
CA ASP A 40 -4.57 -12.81 12.55
C ASP A 40 -4.77 -14.01 11.59
N CYS A 41 -4.88 -13.77 10.28
CA CYS A 41 -4.95 -14.83 9.28
C CYS A 41 -3.70 -15.73 9.30
N TRP A 42 -2.52 -15.12 9.41
CA TRP A 42 -1.27 -15.85 9.56
C TRP A 42 -1.27 -16.69 10.85
N GLN A 43 -1.59 -16.11 11.99
CA GLN A 43 -1.63 -16.83 13.28
C GLN A 43 -2.60 -18.01 13.24
N ARG A 44 -3.79 -17.84 12.64
CA ARG A 44 -4.76 -18.94 12.45
C ARG A 44 -4.21 -20.04 11.55
N THR A 45 -3.42 -19.70 10.53
CA THR A 45 -2.76 -20.68 9.67
C THR A 45 -1.76 -21.52 10.45
N ILE A 46 -0.92 -20.89 11.27
CA ILE A 46 0.06 -21.59 12.12
C ILE A 46 -0.62 -22.48 13.14
N ALA A 47 -1.69 -21.99 13.79
CA ALA A 47 -2.42 -22.72 14.80
C ALA A 47 -3.28 -23.89 14.23
N SER A 48 -3.57 -23.90 12.93
CA SER A 48 -4.43 -24.91 12.30
C SER A 48 -3.61 -26.01 11.64
N PRO A 49 -3.75 -27.29 12.07
CA PRO A 49 -2.98 -28.39 11.50
C PRO A 49 -3.37 -28.73 10.05
N ASN A 50 -4.61 -28.37 9.64
CA ASN A 50 -5.21 -28.92 8.42
C ASN A 50 -5.67 -27.88 7.39
N LYS A 51 -5.61 -26.56 7.71
CA LYS A 51 -6.18 -25.54 6.83
C LYS A 51 -5.48 -24.19 6.96
N ALA A 52 -4.89 -23.74 5.86
CA ALA A 52 -4.41 -22.36 5.78
C ALA A 52 -5.59 -21.36 5.70
N THR A 53 -5.44 -20.24 6.42
CA THR A 53 -6.36 -19.10 6.37
C THR A 53 -5.73 -18.01 5.54
N SER A 54 -6.36 -17.62 4.44
CA SER A 54 -5.87 -16.59 3.54
C SER A 54 -6.75 -15.34 3.57
N CYS A 55 -6.25 -14.24 3.03
CA CYS A 55 -6.96 -12.96 3.04
C CYS A 55 -6.70 -12.14 1.78
N MET A 56 -7.51 -11.10 1.60
CA MET A 56 -7.34 -10.10 0.54
C MET A 56 -7.24 -8.71 1.17
N LEU A 57 -6.32 -7.89 0.65
CA LEU A 57 -6.25 -6.45 0.87
C LEU A 57 -6.67 -5.76 -0.43
N ILE A 58 -7.77 -5.03 -0.37
CA ILE A 58 -8.45 -4.48 -1.54
C ILE A 58 -8.48 -2.97 -1.43
N ALA A 59 -7.90 -2.29 -2.42
CA ALA A 59 -7.96 -0.82 -2.47
C ALA A 59 -7.59 -0.30 -3.86
N GLU A 60 -8.08 0.86 -4.20
CA GLU A 60 -7.62 1.64 -5.33
C GLU A 60 -6.15 2.09 -5.17
N GLY A 61 -5.56 2.66 -6.21
CA GLY A 61 -4.24 3.29 -6.14
C GLY A 61 -4.18 4.41 -5.09
N GLY A 62 -3.01 4.64 -4.48
CA GLY A 62 -2.82 5.76 -3.55
C GLY A 62 -3.50 5.61 -2.18
N LEU A 63 -4.07 4.45 -1.83
CA LEU A 63 -4.72 4.22 -0.53
C LEU A 63 -3.83 3.51 0.51
N GLY A 64 -2.54 3.33 0.23
CA GLY A 64 -1.57 2.84 1.22
C GLY A 64 -1.45 1.30 1.31
N LYS A 65 -1.88 0.52 0.29
CA LYS A 65 -1.72 -0.95 0.25
C LYS A 65 -0.30 -1.40 0.58
N THR A 66 0.67 -0.89 -0.17
CA THR A 66 2.09 -1.25 0.00
C THR A 66 2.65 -0.85 1.37
N THR A 67 2.16 0.24 1.95
CA THR A 67 2.53 0.68 3.31
C THR A 67 2.05 -0.33 4.36
N ILE A 68 0.83 -0.86 4.21
CA ILE A 68 0.29 -1.93 5.06
C ILE A 68 1.12 -3.19 4.91
N CYS A 69 1.43 -3.62 3.68
CA CYS A 69 2.28 -4.79 3.43
C CYS A 69 3.65 -4.66 4.10
N LYS A 70 4.32 -3.51 3.94
CA LYS A 70 5.60 -3.22 4.61
C LYS A 70 5.48 -3.30 6.14
N LYS A 71 4.37 -2.78 6.70
CA LYS A 71 4.13 -2.85 8.15
C LYS A 71 3.94 -4.28 8.64
N VAL A 72 3.19 -5.09 7.93
CA VAL A 72 3.02 -6.52 8.24
C VAL A 72 4.38 -7.23 8.21
N LEU A 73 5.18 -7.00 7.16
CA LEU A 73 6.51 -7.60 7.03
C LEU A 73 7.47 -7.26 8.17
N GLN A 74 7.35 -6.07 8.77
CA GLN A 74 8.15 -5.67 9.95
C GLN A 74 7.87 -6.54 11.19
N SER A 75 6.76 -7.27 11.22
CA SER A 75 6.44 -8.21 12.31
C SER A 75 7.18 -9.55 12.18
N PHE A 76 7.91 -9.75 11.09
CA PHE A 76 8.64 -10.98 10.81
C PHE A 76 10.14 -10.70 10.74
N THR A 77 10.92 -11.51 11.44
CA THR A 77 12.37 -11.40 11.43
C THR A 77 12.98 -12.54 10.62
N SER A 78 13.71 -12.17 9.58
CA SER A 78 14.54 -13.15 8.85
C SER A 78 15.77 -13.49 9.68
N SER A 79 16.18 -14.77 9.68
CA SER A 79 17.36 -15.25 10.37
C SER A 79 18.20 -16.15 9.46
N LEU A 80 19.50 -16.18 9.69
CA LEU A 80 20.40 -17.13 9.05
C LEU A 80 20.66 -18.26 10.05
N VAL A 81 20.41 -19.50 9.63
CA VAL A 81 20.73 -20.70 10.40
C VAL A 81 21.90 -21.39 9.71
N GLU A 82 23.02 -21.49 10.42
CA GLU A 82 24.23 -22.14 9.93
C GLU A 82 24.22 -23.60 10.35
N TYR A 83 24.49 -24.49 9.40
CA TYR A 83 24.74 -25.90 9.57
C TYR A 83 26.23 -26.17 9.28
N SER A 84 26.73 -27.36 9.56
CA SER A 84 28.13 -27.71 9.36
C SER A 84 28.60 -27.64 7.90
N ASP A 85 27.71 -27.82 6.96
CA ASP A 85 27.97 -27.93 5.52
C ASP A 85 27.26 -26.88 4.67
N HIS A 86 26.25 -26.20 5.21
CA HIS A 86 25.48 -25.18 4.50
C HIS A 86 24.82 -24.18 5.46
N SER A 87 24.27 -23.08 4.92
CA SER A 87 23.46 -22.12 5.66
C SER A 87 22.10 -21.94 4.99
N ILE A 88 21.04 -21.85 5.79
CA ILE A 88 19.65 -21.60 5.33
C ILE A 88 19.16 -20.28 5.88
N ARG A 89 18.71 -19.39 4.98
CA ARG A 89 18.01 -18.18 5.38
C ARG A 89 16.55 -18.49 5.66
N LYS A 90 16.15 -18.39 6.91
CA LYS A 90 14.75 -18.44 7.31
C LYS A 90 14.06 -17.12 6.94
N ASN A 91 12.97 -17.20 6.22
CA ASN A 91 12.22 -16.06 5.72
C ASN A 91 10.71 -16.28 5.92
N PRO A 92 10.21 -16.06 7.16
CA PRO A 92 8.83 -16.38 7.53
C PRO A 92 7.78 -15.63 6.72
N ALA A 93 8.08 -14.41 6.27
CA ALA A 93 7.19 -13.63 5.42
C ALA A 93 7.87 -13.27 4.10
N PHE A 94 7.22 -13.62 2.99
CA PHE A 94 7.72 -13.44 1.64
C PHE A 94 6.82 -12.46 0.87
N TYR A 95 7.43 -11.38 0.37
CA TYR A 95 6.72 -10.34 -0.36
C TYR A 95 7.11 -10.32 -1.83
N ILE A 96 6.11 -10.30 -2.69
CA ILE A 96 6.28 -10.19 -4.14
C ILE A 96 5.33 -9.13 -4.69
N GLN A 97 5.87 -8.14 -5.35
CA GLN A 97 5.13 -7.28 -6.26
C GLN A 97 5.10 -7.95 -7.63
N ILE A 98 3.91 -8.24 -8.14
CA ILE A 98 3.73 -8.93 -9.41
C ILE A 98 3.91 -7.96 -10.57
N PRO A 99 4.88 -8.19 -11.48
CA PRO A 99 5.04 -7.36 -12.66
C PRO A 99 3.84 -7.46 -13.60
N SER A 100 3.56 -6.40 -14.36
CA SER A 100 2.50 -6.42 -15.39
C SER A 100 2.75 -7.51 -16.44
N GLY A 101 1.68 -8.19 -16.84
CA GLY A 101 1.75 -9.28 -17.81
C GLY A 101 2.38 -10.58 -17.31
N SER A 102 2.50 -10.75 -15.99
CA SER A 102 3.05 -11.97 -15.40
C SER A 102 2.18 -13.20 -15.70
N THR A 103 2.85 -14.33 -15.88
CA THR A 103 2.25 -15.67 -15.95
C THR A 103 2.60 -16.44 -14.68
N ILE A 104 1.91 -17.56 -14.43
CA ILE A 104 2.25 -18.46 -13.31
C ILE A 104 3.72 -18.90 -13.41
N ASP A 105 4.20 -19.18 -14.60
CA ASP A 105 5.58 -19.63 -14.82
C ASP A 105 6.60 -18.53 -14.54
N SER A 106 6.38 -17.32 -15.09
CA SER A 106 7.27 -16.17 -14.80
C SER A 106 7.27 -15.78 -13.32
N LEU A 107 6.11 -15.90 -12.66
CA LEU A 107 6.00 -15.66 -11.23
C LEU A 107 6.73 -16.73 -10.40
N THR A 108 6.64 -18.00 -10.81
CA THR A 108 7.40 -19.10 -10.19
C THR A 108 8.92 -18.84 -10.29
N ILE A 109 9.41 -18.41 -11.46
CA ILE A 109 10.82 -18.05 -11.68
C ILE A 109 11.21 -16.86 -10.79
N LEU A 110 10.38 -15.83 -10.71
CA LEU A 110 10.62 -14.66 -9.85
C LEU A 110 10.70 -15.05 -8.37
N MET A 111 9.82 -15.95 -7.92
CA MET A 111 9.83 -16.46 -6.55
C MET A 111 11.12 -17.24 -6.26
N LEU A 112 11.51 -18.14 -7.15
CA LEU A 112 12.77 -18.89 -7.04
C LEU A 112 13.98 -17.95 -6.97
N TYR A 113 14.04 -16.94 -7.84
CA TYR A 113 15.09 -15.92 -7.81
C TYR A 113 15.18 -15.22 -6.44
N LYS A 114 14.03 -14.78 -5.91
CA LYS A 114 13.98 -14.11 -4.60
C LYS A 114 14.30 -15.04 -3.42
N LEU A 115 14.12 -16.34 -3.60
CA LEU A 115 14.51 -17.38 -2.63
C LEU A 115 15.97 -17.87 -2.83
N ASN A 116 16.77 -17.14 -3.62
CA ASN A 116 18.16 -17.44 -3.91
C ASN A 116 18.36 -18.84 -4.53
N ASP A 117 17.46 -19.24 -5.43
CA ASP A 117 17.72 -20.42 -6.30
C ASP A 117 18.85 -20.08 -7.26
N ILE A 118 19.80 -21.02 -7.44
CA ILE A 118 21.00 -20.79 -8.26
C ILE A 118 20.62 -20.63 -9.74
N ASN A 119 19.64 -21.41 -10.21
CA ASN A 119 19.19 -21.43 -11.61
C ASN A 119 17.66 -21.34 -11.70
N PRO A 120 17.05 -20.17 -11.41
CA PRO A 120 15.58 -20.03 -11.27
C PRO A 120 14.78 -20.44 -12.51
N SER A 121 15.32 -20.19 -13.71
CA SER A 121 14.68 -20.49 -15.01
C SER A 121 14.94 -21.90 -15.54
N SER A 122 15.85 -22.66 -14.94
CA SER A 122 16.25 -23.98 -15.41
C SER A 122 15.15 -25.04 -15.18
N GLY A 123 15.12 -26.05 -16.04
CA GLY A 123 14.22 -27.21 -15.96
C GLY A 123 12.82 -26.95 -16.51
N THR A 124 11.96 -27.95 -16.42
CA THR A 124 10.56 -27.88 -16.82
C THR A 124 9.74 -27.07 -15.81
N ARG A 125 8.50 -26.74 -16.17
CA ARG A 125 7.55 -26.09 -15.23
C ARG A 125 7.34 -26.92 -13.96
N SER A 126 7.28 -28.23 -14.08
CA SER A 126 7.14 -29.14 -12.95
C SER A 126 8.37 -29.13 -12.06
N ASP A 127 9.58 -29.11 -12.62
CA ASP A 127 10.83 -29.03 -11.86
C ASP A 127 10.90 -27.72 -11.09
N ARG A 128 10.53 -26.60 -11.71
CA ARG A 128 10.48 -25.29 -11.05
C ARG A 128 9.45 -25.24 -9.92
N ALA A 129 8.26 -25.82 -10.15
CA ALA A 129 7.23 -25.88 -9.12
C ALA A 129 7.69 -26.72 -7.91
N PHE A 130 8.34 -27.86 -8.16
CA PHE A 130 8.90 -28.70 -7.10
C PHE A 130 10.00 -27.97 -6.30
N ARG A 131 10.95 -27.31 -7.00
CA ARG A 131 12.00 -26.52 -6.33
C ARG A 131 11.42 -25.37 -5.53
N LEU A 132 10.39 -24.68 -6.05
CA LEU A 132 9.73 -23.62 -5.31
C LEU A 132 9.14 -24.14 -4.00
N LYS A 133 8.44 -25.27 -4.04
CA LYS A 133 7.89 -25.92 -2.85
C LYS A 133 9.00 -26.24 -1.83
N THR A 134 10.08 -26.84 -2.27
CA THR A 134 11.23 -27.16 -1.42
C THR A 134 11.84 -25.91 -0.79
N LYS A 135 12.08 -24.86 -1.58
CA LYS A 135 12.65 -23.59 -1.11
C LYS A 135 11.76 -22.86 -0.11
N LEU A 136 10.45 -22.86 -0.32
CA LEU A 136 9.49 -22.28 0.63
C LEU A 136 9.48 -23.03 1.97
N SER A 137 9.59 -24.36 1.93
CA SER A 137 9.69 -25.20 3.13
C SER A 137 11.01 -24.97 3.86
N GLU A 138 12.15 -25.01 3.17
CA GLU A 138 13.48 -24.75 3.73
C GLU A 138 13.59 -23.38 4.38
N SER A 139 13.03 -22.36 3.74
CA SER A 139 12.99 -20.98 4.28
C SER A 139 11.99 -20.78 5.41
N CYS A 140 11.23 -21.80 5.79
CA CYS A 140 10.14 -21.73 6.78
C CYS A 140 9.18 -20.57 6.47
N THR A 141 8.78 -20.44 5.20
CA THR A 141 7.84 -19.39 4.79
C THR A 141 6.44 -19.72 5.29
N GLU A 142 5.83 -18.80 6.03
CA GLU A 142 4.52 -18.94 6.67
C GLU A 142 3.49 -17.98 6.11
N LEU A 143 3.95 -16.83 5.56
CA LEU A 143 3.11 -15.81 4.92
C LEU A 143 3.69 -15.45 3.55
N ILE A 144 2.85 -15.43 2.52
CA ILE A 144 3.19 -14.83 1.22
C ILE A 144 2.23 -13.67 0.95
N ILE A 145 2.78 -12.48 0.68
CA ILE A 145 2.04 -11.32 0.23
C ILE A 145 2.30 -11.13 -1.26
N PHE A 146 1.27 -11.28 -2.08
CA PHE A 146 1.28 -10.96 -3.50
C PHE A 146 0.69 -9.56 -3.71
N ASP A 147 1.56 -8.56 -3.91
CA ASP A 147 1.14 -7.20 -4.22
C ASP A 147 0.92 -7.04 -5.74
N GLU A 148 0.00 -6.16 -6.12
CA GLU A 148 -0.46 -5.94 -7.50
C GLU A 148 -0.93 -7.24 -8.17
N PHE A 149 -1.64 -8.08 -7.40
CA PHE A 149 -2.05 -9.42 -7.84
C PHE A 149 -2.88 -9.41 -9.13
N HIS A 150 -3.58 -8.33 -9.42
CA HIS A 150 -4.35 -8.18 -10.64
C HIS A 150 -3.50 -8.24 -11.93
N HIS A 151 -2.19 -8.00 -11.87
CA HIS A 151 -1.30 -8.09 -13.03
C HIS A 151 -1.14 -9.51 -13.61
N ILE A 152 -1.55 -10.53 -12.86
CA ILE A 152 -1.52 -11.91 -13.37
C ILE A 152 -2.71 -12.21 -14.29
N TYR A 153 -3.77 -11.39 -14.22
CA TYR A 153 -4.92 -11.53 -15.09
C TYR A 153 -4.67 -10.85 -16.43
N SER A 154 -4.94 -11.58 -17.53
CA SER A 154 -4.82 -11.01 -18.86
C SER A 154 -5.91 -9.95 -19.09
N THR A 155 -5.50 -8.74 -19.44
CA THR A 155 -6.39 -7.62 -19.80
C THR A 155 -6.96 -7.71 -21.23
N GLN A 156 -6.65 -8.78 -21.98
CA GLN A 156 -6.96 -8.88 -23.42
C GLN A 156 -8.42 -9.15 -23.77
N SER A 157 -9.35 -9.17 -22.82
CA SER A 157 -10.77 -9.20 -23.16
C SER A 157 -11.51 -8.08 -22.47
N SER A 158 -12.05 -7.16 -23.26
CA SER A 158 -12.96 -6.07 -22.88
C SER A 158 -14.29 -6.54 -22.23
N LYS A 159 -14.40 -7.80 -21.89
CA LYS A 159 -15.39 -8.42 -21.01
C LYS A 159 -14.63 -9.39 -20.12
N MET A 160 -14.51 -9.08 -18.83
CA MET A 160 -13.98 -9.96 -17.78
C MET A 160 -14.70 -11.32 -17.78
N LYS A 161 -14.40 -12.17 -18.76
CA LYS A 161 -14.92 -13.53 -18.78
C LYS A 161 -13.98 -14.43 -18.00
N PHE A 162 -14.56 -15.24 -17.11
CA PHE A 162 -13.87 -16.33 -16.43
C PHE A 162 -13.25 -17.25 -17.50
N SER A 163 -11.94 -17.26 -17.62
CA SER A 163 -11.20 -18.04 -18.61
C SER A 163 -10.52 -19.23 -17.93
N LYS A 164 -10.17 -20.27 -18.70
CA LYS A 164 -9.32 -21.39 -18.22
C LYS A 164 -8.03 -20.90 -17.54
N SER A 165 -7.51 -19.76 -17.97
CA SER A 165 -6.33 -19.14 -17.37
C SER A 165 -6.59 -18.72 -15.92
N ASN A 166 -7.75 -18.16 -15.60
CA ASN A 166 -8.10 -17.73 -14.24
C ASN A 166 -8.28 -18.94 -13.31
N GLU A 167 -8.84 -20.04 -13.81
CA GLU A 167 -8.95 -21.29 -13.07
C GLU A 167 -7.57 -21.87 -12.74
N ASN A 168 -6.63 -21.83 -13.67
CA ASN A 168 -5.25 -22.26 -13.43
C ASN A 168 -4.55 -21.42 -12.35
N ILE A 169 -4.76 -20.10 -12.33
CA ILE A 169 -4.24 -19.20 -11.30
C ILE A 169 -4.82 -19.56 -9.94
N ALA A 170 -6.12 -19.76 -9.87
CA ALA A 170 -6.81 -20.14 -8.66
C ALA A 170 -6.31 -21.48 -8.10
N ASN A 171 -6.13 -22.48 -8.96
CA ASN A 171 -5.59 -23.78 -8.58
C ASN A 171 -4.13 -23.68 -8.11
N TRP A 172 -3.31 -22.88 -8.79
CA TRP A 172 -1.92 -22.65 -8.38
C TRP A 172 -1.81 -22.03 -6.98
N ILE A 173 -2.61 -21.00 -6.67
CA ILE A 173 -2.66 -20.39 -5.34
C ILE A 173 -3.10 -21.41 -4.29
N LYS A 174 -4.12 -22.22 -4.63
CA LYS A 174 -4.59 -23.30 -3.76
C LYS A 174 -3.45 -24.27 -3.43
N THR A 175 -2.73 -24.73 -4.44
CA THR A 175 -1.59 -25.63 -4.26
C THR A 175 -0.51 -25.03 -3.36
N LEU A 176 -0.13 -23.77 -3.60
CA LEU A 176 0.83 -23.07 -2.75
C LEU A 176 0.37 -23.00 -1.29
N SER A 177 -0.88 -22.67 -1.05
CA SER A 177 -1.42 -22.50 0.30
C SER A 177 -1.57 -23.84 1.03
N ASP A 178 -2.17 -24.83 0.40
CA ASP A 178 -2.54 -26.10 1.04
C ASP A 178 -1.32 -27.01 1.26
N GLU A 179 -0.48 -27.17 0.24
CA GLU A 179 0.65 -28.09 0.31
C GLU A 179 1.77 -27.61 1.25
N ASN A 180 1.93 -26.30 1.37
CA ASN A 180 2.98 -25.73 2.23
C ASN A 180 2.42 -25.17 3.56
N LYS A 181 1.10 -25.17 3.77
CA LYS A 181 0.44 -24.52 4.92
C LYS A 181 0.80 -23.06 5.08
N ILE A 182 0.79 -22.33 3.99
CA ILE A 182 1.18 -20.93 3.93
C ILE A 182 -0.07 -20.05 3.90
N CYS A 183 -0.11 -19.03 4.74
CA CYS A 183 -1.06 -17.94 4.65
C CYS A 183 -0.77 -17.11 3.40
N ILE A 184 -1.76 -16.88 2.55
CA ILE A 184 -1.63 -16.03 1.36
C ILE A 184 -2.45 -14.76 1.57
N CYS A 185 -1.81 -13.61 1.39
CA CYS A 185 -2.45 -12.32 1.31
C CYS A 185 -2.37 -11.82 -0.15
N LEU A 186 -3.52 -11.69 -0.80
CA LEU A 186 -3.62 -11.11 -2.14
C LEU A 186 -3.95 -9.63 -2.03
N VAL A 187 -3.13 -8.78 -2.65
CA VAL A 187 -3.34 -7.34 -2.68
C VAL A 187 -3.72 -6.92 -4.09
N SER A 188 -4.91 -6.34 -4.25
CA SER A 188 -5.49 -6.10 -5.56
C SER A 188 -6.37 -4.85 -5.60
N LEU A 189 -6.73 -4.44 -6.82
CA LEU A 189 -7.73 -3.41 -7.09
C LEU A 189 -9.15 -3.98 -6.91
N PRO A 190 -10.14 -3.14 -6.54
CA PRO A 190 -11.53 -3.57 -6.30
C PRO A 190 -12.18 -4.30 -7.48
N GLU A 191 -11.92 -3.85 -8.70
CA GLU A 191 -12.50 -4.39 -9.93
C GLU A 191 -12.14 -5.87 -10.21
N TYR A 192 -11.01 -6.34 -9.66
CA TYR A 192 -10.58 -7.73 -9.83
C TYR A 192 -11.13 -8.69 -8.77
N VAL A 193 -11.80 -8.18 -7.73
CA VAL A 193 -12.37 -9.01 -6.65
C VAL A 193 -13.49 -9.89 -7.19
N GLU A 194 -14.32 -9.39 -8.11
CA GLU A 194 -15.41 -10.15 -8.72
C GLU A 194 -14.94 -11.42 -9.44
N ILE A 195 -13.73 -11.41 -10.02
CA ILE A 195 -13.14 -12.58 -10.67
C ILE A 195 -12.94 -13.71 -9.66
N PHE A 196 -12.50 -13.36 -8.45
CA PHE A 196 -12.33 -14.30 -7.35
C PHE A 196 -13.67 -14.81 -6.78
N GLU A 197 -14.67 -13.95 -6.71
CA GLU A 197 -15.97 -14.29 -6.11
C GLU A 197 -16.80 -15.25 -6.96
N ARG A 198 -16.56 -15.26 -8.28
CA ARG A 198 -17.24 -16.18 -9.20
C ARG A 198 -16.83 -17.64 -8.98
N ASP A 199 -15.64 -17.88 -8.43
CA ASP A 199 -15.22 -19.23 -8.02
C ASP A 199 -15.56 -19.47 -6.55
N SER A 200 -16.52 -20.37 -6.32
CA SER A 200 -17.01 -20.72 -4.97
C SER A 200 -15.92 -21.31 -4.08
N GLN A 201 -14.90 -21.97 -4.63
CA GLN A 201 -13.78 -22.52 -3.87
C GLN A 201 -12.83 -21.42 -3.40
N GLN A 202 -12.53 -20.44 -4.28
CA GLN A 202 -11.68 -19.29 -3.94
C GLN A 202 -12.37 -18.35 -2.97
N SER A 203 -13.64 -18.05 -3.20
CA SER A 203 -14.45 -17.22 -2.31
C SER A 203 -14.46 -17.74 -0.87
N ARG A 204 -14.47 -19.08 -0.68
CA ARG A 204 -14.38 -19.70 0.64
C ARG A 204 -13.00 -19.56 1.30
N ARG A 205 -11.91 -19.48 0.52
CA ARG A 205 -10.53 -19.34 1.04
C ARG A 205 -10.21 -17.93 1.44
N PHE A 206 -10.65 -16.97 0.64
CA PHE A 206 -10.40 -15.54 0.82
C PHE A 206 -11.59 -14.80 1.44
N LYS A 207 -12.20 -15.40 2.49
CA LYS A 207 -13.32 -14.79 3.23
C LYS A 207 -12.92 -13.51 3.95
N ASN A 208 -11.67 -13.45 4.42
CA ASN A 208 -11.16 -12.30 5.16
C ASN A 208 -10.73 -11.23 4.15
N LYS A 209 -11.54 -10.18 4.02
CA LYS A 209 -11.31 -9.06 3.09
C LYS A 209 -11.13 -7.79 3.88
N TYR A 210 -10.02 -7.11 3.63
CA TYR A 210 -9.70 -5.80 4.20
C TYR A 210 -9.77 -4.78 3.09
N ILE A 211 -10.81 -3.93 3.12
CA ILE A 211 -11.09 -2.95 2.08
C ILE A 211 -10.68 -1.58 2.60
N LEU A 212 -9.83 -0.88 1.84
CA LEU A 212 -9.50 0.51 2.10
C LEU A 212 -10.33 1.40 1.19
N HIS A 213 -10.83 2.48 1.78
CA HIS A 213 -11.59 3.50 1.07
C HIS A 213 -10.89 4.86 1.22
N PRO A 214 -11.05 5.78 0.28
CA PRO A 214 -10.66 7.17 0.48
C PRO A 214 -11.26 7.73 1.77
N LEU A 215 -10.58 8.70 2.38
CA LEU A 215 -11.06 9.42 3.53
C LEU A 215 -12.40 10.09 3.20
N SER A 216 -13.30 10.15 4.17
CA SER A 216 -14.64 10.72 3.98
C SER A 216 -14.78 11.99 4.80
N ILE A 217 -15.51 12.94 4.25
CA ILE A 217 -15.93 14.12 4.99
C ILE A 217 -17.24 13.88 5.75
N LYS A 218 -18.06 12.93 5.27
CA LYS A 218 -19.29 12.51 5.96
C LYS A 218 -18.96 11.39 6.94
N ILE A 219 -19.54 11.46 8.14
CA ILE A 219 -19.39 10.39 9.13
C ILE A 219 -20.04 9.11 8.58
N ASN A 220 -19.23 8.08 8.41
CA ASN A 220 -19.66 6.78 7.90
C ASN A 220 -18.91 5.68 8.62
N SER A 221 -19.60 4.63 9.07
CA SER A 221 -19.02 3.51 9.79
C SER A 221 -17.97 2.71 8.98
N LYS A 222 -18.05 2.75 7.65
CA LYS A 222 -17.14 2.03 6.74
C LYS A 222 -15.92 2.87 6.31
N LYS A 223 -15.96 4.19 6.45
CA LYS A 223 -14.91 5.08 5.96
C LYS A 223 -14.27 5.85 7.12
N VAL A 224 -12.99 6.17 6.99
CA VAL A 224 -12.28 7.03 7.95
C VAL A 224 -12.64 8.49 7.66
N HIS A 225 -13.03 9.22 8.70
CA HIS A 225 -13.25 10.66 8.55
C HIS A 225 -11.91 11.39 8.36
N ILE A 226 -11.87 12.32 7.40
CA ILE A 226 -10.64 13.04 7.03
C ILE A 226 -10.08 13.92 8.16
N LYS A 227 -10.94 14.53 8.98
CA LYS A 227 -10.53 15.47 10.03
C LYS A 227 -9.58 14.86 11.08
N PRO A 228 -9.85 13.68 11.69
CA PRO A 228 -8.88 13.02 12.56
C PRO A 228 -7.57 12.64 11.88
N PHE A 229 -7.62 12.27 10.59
CA PHE A 229 -6.43 11.99 9.81
C PHE A 229 -5.55 13.24 9.71
N LEU A 230 -6.13 14.37 9.33
CA LEU A 230 -5.42 15.66 9.24
C LEU A 230 -4.91 16.15 10.61
N ALA A 231 -5.63 15.87 11.69
CA ALA A 231 -5.16 16.20 13.05
C ALA A 231 -3.88 15.42 13.44
N GLU A 232 -3.72 14.19 12.97
CA GLU A 232 -2.46 13.44 13.14
C GLU A 232 -1.33 14.04 12.27
N VAL A 233 -1.65 14.47 11.05
CA VAL A 233 -0.69 15.17 10.18
C VAL A 233 -0.24 16.48 10.83
N ASP A 234 -1.17 17.29 11.38
CA ASP A 234 -0.84 18.52 12.14
C ASP A 234 0.15 18.22 13.26
N ARG A 235 -0.12 17.19 14.09
CA ARG A 235 0.79 16.79 15.17
C ARG A 235 2.16 16.37 14.67
N PHE A 236 2.23 15.72 13.52
CA PHE A 236 3.50 15.31 12.92
C PHE A 236 4.29 16.53 12.46
N ILE A 237 3.64 17.48 11.77
CA ILE A 237 4.26 18.72 11.30
C ILE A 237 4.84 19.48 12.49
N ASP A 238 4.05 19.72 13.53
CA ASP A 238 4.48 20.46 14.72
C ASP A 238 5.66 19.78 15.43
N LYS A 239 5.54 18.47 15.72
CA LYS A 239 6.50 17.75 16.57
C LYS A 239 7.77 17.31 15.84
N LYS A 240 7.67 16.96 14.56
CA LYS A 240 8.76 16.33 13.80
C LYS A 240 9.42 17.26 12.81
N LEU A 241 8.71 18.26 12.31
CA LEU A 241 9.26 19.23 11.36
C LEU A 241 9.54 20.58 12.01
N GLY A 242 8.95 20.84 13.18
CA GLY A 242 9.12 22.11 13.89
C GLY A 242 8.56 23.31 13.12
N LEU A 243 7.52 23.09 12.30
CA LEU A 243 6.85 24.13 11.54
C LEU A 243 5.58 24.57 12.29
N ASN A 244 5.39 25.89 12.42
CA ASN A 244 4.11 26.42 12.82
C ASN A 244 3.11 26.20 11.68
N SER A 245 2.10 25.38 11.91
CA SER A 245 1.14 25.02 10.86
C SER A 245 -0.17 25.77 11.05
N LEU A 246 -0.71 26.30 9.95
CA LEU A 246 -2.15 26.40 9.77
C LEU A 246 -2.76 25.04 10.12
N LYS A 247 -3.75 25.00 11.01
CA LYS A 247 -4.35 23.71 11.40
C LYS A 247 -5.13 23.09 10.25
N LEU A 248 -4.58 22.01 9.67
CA LEU A 248 -5.20 21.28 8.57
C LEU A 248 -6.52 20.63 8.98
N SER A 249 -6.69 20.36 10.27
CA SER A 249 -7.90 19.78 10.87
C SER A 249 -9.00 20.80 11.15
N GLU A 250 -8.83 22.08 10.84
CA GLU A 250 -9.92 23.07 10.87
C GLU A 250 -10.92 22.81 9.75
N ASP A 251 -12.23 23.00 10.01
CA ASP A 251 -13.29 22.61 9.09
C ASP A 251 -13.16 23.22 7.68
N ALA A 252 -12.71 24.46 7.58
CA ALA A 252 -12.46 25.12 6.31
C ALA A 252 -11.33 24.46 5.52
N MET A 253 -10.23 24.11 6.19
CA MET A 253 -9.11 23.41 5.55
C MET A 253 -9.44 21.97 5.20
N VAL A 254 -10.15 21.26 6.08
CA VAL A 254 -10.68 19.91 5.81
C VAL A 254 -11.47 19.88 4.51
N LEU A 255 -12.38 20.83 4.30
CA LEU A 255 -13.16 20.95 3.05
C LEU A 255 -12.28 21.20 1.83
N LYS A 256 -11.37 22.16 1.93
CA LYS A 256 -10.44 22.51 0.84
C LYS A 256 -9.57 21.33 0.44
N ILE A 257 -8.95 20.66 1.42
CA ILE A 257 -8.10 19.49 1.17
C ILE A 257 -8.94 18.33 0.59
N TYR A 258 -10.16 18.10 1.10
CA TYR A 258 -11.02 17.06 0.56
C TYR A 258 -11.39 17.31 -0.90
N ILE A 259 -11.77 18.54 -1.26
CA ILE A 259 -12.09 18.91 -2.64
C ILE A 259 -10.87 18.77 -3.56
N ALA A 260 -9.67 19.13 -3.07
CA ALA A 260 -8.44 19.00 -3.82
C ALA A 260 -8.00 17.54 -4.05
N THR A 261 -8.39 16.60 -3.17
CA THR A 261 -7.80 15.25 -3.13
C THR A 261 -8.82 14.12 -3.18
N ALA A 262 -10.13 14.41 -3.18
CA ALA A 262 -11.21 13.43 -3.01
C ALA A 262 -10.98 12.45 -1.83
N GLY A 263 -10.12 12.81 -0.88
CA GLY A 263 -9.78 12.01 0.29
C GLY A 263 -8.79 10.86 0.04
N TYR A 264 -8.15 10.77 -1.13
CA TYR A 264 -7.11 9.77 -1.37
C TYR A 264 -5.86 10.08 -0.55
N HIS A 265 -5.43 9.14 0.27
CA HIS A 265 -4.35 9.32 1.25
C HIS A 265 -3.06 9.85 0.63
N ASP A 266 -2.64 9.27 -0.49
CA ASP A 266 -1.43 9.64 -1.19
C ASP A 266 -1.48 11.08 -1.71
N TYR A 267 -2.62 11.47 -2.31
CA TYR A 267 -2.82 12.84 -2.80
C TYR A 267 -2.93 13.86 -1.66
N VAL A 268 -3.52 13.48 -0.50
CA VAL A 268 -3.53 14.34 0.69
C VAL A 268 -2.09 14.59 1.17
N MET A 269 -1.29 13.53 1.29
CA MET A 269 0.09 13.66 1.75
C MET A 269 0.98 14.37 0.72
N SER A 270 0.79 14.12 -0.56
CA SER A 270 1.51 14.80 -1.64
C SER A 270 1.22 16.30 -1.67
N LEU A 271 -0.04 16.69 -1.53
CA LEU A 271 -0.44 18.10 -1.46
C LEU A 271 0.17 18.80 -0.24
N VAL A 272 0.12 18.16 0.94
CA VAL A 272 0.73 18.69 2.17
C VAL A 272 2.24 18.81 2.01
N LYS A 273 2.88 17.82 1.43
CA LYS A 273 4.33 17.81 1.19
C LYS A 273 4.76 18.95 0.27
N GLU A 274 4.05 19.16 -0.83
CA GLU A 274 4.36 20.23 -1.78
C GLU A 274 4.12 21.62 -1.15
N ALA A 275 3.04 21.79 -0.37
CA ALA A 275 2.81 23.02 0.38
C ALA A 275 3.91 23.32 1.41
N ILE A 276 4.39 22.28 2.12
CA ILE A 276 5.53 22.43 3.06
C ILE A 276 6.80 22.80 2.31
N LYS A 277 7.05 22.24 1.14
CA LYS A 277 8.19 22.56 0.30
C LYS A 277 8.20 24.05 -0.06
N PHE A 278 7.08 24.60 -0.54
CA PHE A 278 6.96 26.03 -0.84
C PHE A 278 7.21 26.91 0.40
N ALA A 279 6.67 26.53 1.57
CA ALA A 279 6.91 27.26 2.81
C ALA A 279 8.40 27.30 3.19
N LEU A 280 9.09 26.18 3.05
CA LEU A 280 10.52 26.08 3.38
C LEU A 280 11.41 26.80 2.36
N GLU A 281 11.05 26.78 1.05
CA GLU A 281 11.76 27.52 0.00
C GLU A 281 11.66 29.03 0.18
N GLU A 282 10.55 29.53 0.72
CA GLU A 282 10.41 30.95 1.13
C GLU A 282 11.20 31.31 2.41
N GLY A 283 11.86 30.32 3.06
CA GLY A 283 12.53 30.53 4.34
C GLY A 283 11.56 30.72 5.52
N ASN A 284 10.29 30.38 5.34
CA ASN A 284 9.26 30.49 6.38
C ASN A 284 9.14 29.21 7.19
N ASN A 285 9.15 29.34 8.51
CA ASN A 285 8.80 28.26 9.42
C ASN A 285 7.27 28.16 9.67
N THR A 286 6.46 28.80 8.83
CA THR A 286 5.00 28.87 8.99
C THR A 286 4.33 28.41 7.71
N LEU A 287 3.55 27.34 7.80
CA LEU A 287 2.72 26.83 6.71
C LEU A 287 1.43 27.66 6.62
N LYS A 288 1.18 28.28 5.45
CA LYS A 288 0.05 29.16 5.20
C LYS A 288 -0.86 28.59 4.08
N ILE A 289 -2.10 29.06 3.99
CA ILE A 289 -3.05 28.65 2.93
C ILE A 289 -2.52 28.91 1.52
N GLN A 290 -1.73 29.98 1.34
CA GLN A 290 -1.10 30.34 0.06
C GLN A 290 -0.17 29.24 -0.46
N HIS A 291 0.54 28.53 0.43
CA HIS A 291 1.41 27.41 0.02
C HIS A 291 0.59 26.22 -0.52
N PHE A 292 -0.63 26.01 0.01
CA PHE A 292 -1.56 25.01 -0.54
C PHE A 292 -2.15 25.44 -1.87
N SER A 293 -2.41 26.75 -2.07
CA SER A 293 -2.83 27.29 -3.36
C SER A 293 -1.74 27.03 -4.42
N LEU A 294 -0.48 27.35 -4.12
CA LEU A 294 0.66 27.06 -5.00
C LEU A 294 0.84 25.56 -5.24
N ALA A 295 0.69 24.72 -4.21
CA ALA A 295 0.80 23.28 -4.35
C ALA A 295 -0.30 22.70 -5.27
N TRP A 296 -1.51 23.24 -5.21
CA TRP A 296 -2.60 22.82 -6.09
C TRP A 296 -2.33 23.20 -7.55
N GLU A 297 -1.71 24.39 -7.83
CA GLU A 297 -1.33 24.85 -9.16
C GLU A 297 -0.26 23.97 -9.83
N THR A 298 0.45 23.13 -9.09
CA THR A 298 1.39 22.15 -9.69
C THR A 298 0.70 20.95 -10.31
N ASP A 299 -0.62 20.90 -10.33
CA ASP A 299 -1.44 19.78 -10.84
C ASP A 299 -1.18 18.42 -10.14
N ILE A 300 -0.56 18.43 -8.95
CA ILE A 300 -0.23 17.20 -8.21
C ILE A 300 -1.49 16.37 -7.84
N THR A 301 -2.66 17.00 -7.81
CA THR A 301 -3.95 16.36 -7.51
C THR A 301 -4.89 16.29 -8.70
N ALA A 302 -4.44 16.62 -9.92
CA ALA A 302 -5.27 16.77 -11.11
C ALA A 302 -6.18 15.56 -11.42
N TYR A 303 -5.71 14.35 -11.15
CA TYR A 303 -6.44 13.11 -11.45
C TYR A 303 -7.60 12.79 -10.50
N VAL A 304 -7.65 13.41 -9.32
CA VAL A 304 -8.63 13.07 -8.27
C VAL A 304 -9.43 14.26 -7.76
N ARG A 305 -9.01 15.50 -8.05
CA ARG A 305 -9.65 16.71 -7.58
C ARG A 305 -11.14 16.77 -7.97
N LEU A 306 -11.97 17.26 -7.06
CA LEU A 306 -13.42 17.42 -7.28
C LEU A 306 -13.79 18.76 -7.92
N SER A 307 -12.84 19.68 -8.07
CA SER A 307 -13.02 21.01 -8.64
C SER A 307 -11.94 21.36 -9.61
N GLU A 308 -12.30 22.04 -10.70
CA GLU A 308 -11.33 22.65 -11.63
C GLU A 308 -10.83 24.02 -11.14
N ARG A 309 -11.53 24.64 -10.18
CA ARG A 309 -11.12 25.89 -9.56
C ARG A 309 -10.34 25.57 -8.28
N ASN A 310 -9.32 26.39 -8.00
CA ASN A 310 -8.48 26.26 -6.82
C ASN A 310 -9.29 26.36 -5.51
N PRO A 311 -9.46 25.27 -4.75
CA PRO A 311 -10.30 25.28 -3.56
C PRO A 311 -9.70 26.14 -2.42
N PHE A 312 -8.40 26.41 -2.45
CA PHE A 312 -7.74 27.25 -1.44
C PHE A 312 -8.06 28.73 -1.59
N GLU A 313 -8.53 29.16 -2.76
CA GLU A 313 -8.97 30.53 -3.05
C GLU A 313 -10.50 30.71 -2.94
N MET A 314 -11.25 29.60 -2.87
CA MET A 314 -12.71 29.65 -2.75
C MET A 314 -13.19 30.05 -1.36
N GLN A 315 -14.35 30.72 -1.30
CA GLN A 315 -15.07 30.99 -0.05
C GLN A 315 -15.78 29.72 0.45
N ILE A 316 -16.02 29.64 1.76
CA ILE A 316 -16.67 28.46 2.39
C ILE A 316 -18.06 28.17 1.79
N LYS A 317 -18.82 29.21 1.41
CA LYS A 317 -20.14 29.05 0.77
C LYS A 317 -20.06 28.29 -0.57
N GLU A 318 -19.02 28.56 -1.37
CA GLU A 318 -18.79 27.89 -2.66
C GLU A 318 -18.37 26.43 -2.45
N LEU A 319 -17.51 26.18 -1.43
CA LEU A 319 -17.04 24.83 -1.10
C LEU A 319 -18.19 23.91 -0.66
N ASN A 320 -19.19 24.42 0.04
CA ASN A 320 -20.34 23.64 0.50
C ASN A 320 -21.19 23.09 -0.66
N ASN A 321 -21.14 23.69 -1.85
CA ASN A 321 -21.85 23.18 -3.03
C ASN A 321 -21.29 21.83 -3.51
N PHE A 322 -20.05 21.50 -3.19
CA PHE A 322 -19.44 20.18 -3.51
C PHE A 322 -19.83 19.08 -2.51
N MET A 323 -20.59 19.41 -1.47
CA MET A 323 -20.99 18.49 -0.40
C MET A 323 -22.41 17.93 -0.56
N ASN A 324 -23.19 18.55 -1.44
CA ASN A 324 -24.56 18.15 -1.81
C ASN A 324 -24.53 17.21 -3.02
#